data_ce73ce1bcfd2f8a5ebe7efc30a4d6bff
#
_entry.id   ce73ce1bcfd2f8a5ebe7efc30a4d6bff
#
_cell.length_a   1.000
_cell.length_b   1.000
_cell.length_c   1.000
_cell.angle_alpha   90.00
_cell.angle_beta   90.00
_cell.angle_gamma   90.00
#
_symmetry.space_group_name_H-M   'P 1'
#
loop_
_entity.id
_entity.type
_entity.pdbx_description
1 polymer ?
#
loop_
_entity_poly.entity_id
_entity_poly.type
_entity_poly.pdbx_seq_one_letter_code
_entity_poly.pdbx_strand_id
1 'polypeptide(L)'
;MIKNIKAIAADIDMTLTAKGGDLPEITKKAFDAMHENGVLIGLATGRELNDRLYNQGAEWGLSYPMDFLIGMNGGMLWDRFHGNVWNMDLMSMDTMKEILYFMKPIVDEYEVSVNVEGGGNHAAMNIKGELFASMKRRGWKFDDFTGDIEGFCSKPCYKILFRTTPDVEKLIREKFTPVYGDRFQIISTFPGTVEVMDKNVTKGTGLAKIAAANNIRMDEIIAFGDNENDNPLLEAAGWGVCLANGSDGTKAIADDVTEQDCFAGGAGIYLIEKYLKPNGLWNE
;
A
#
# COMPACT_ATOMS: atom_id res chain seq x y z
N MET A 1 16.48 -4.66 19.29
CA MET A 1 16.06 -6.04 18.90
C MET A 1 14.67 -6.28 19.45
N ILE A 2 13.68 -6.52 18.61
CA ILE A 2 12.31 -6.82 19.06
C ILE A 2 12.36 -8.15 19.81
N LYS A 3 11.83 -8.14 21.00
CA LYS A 3 11.57 -9.37 21.75
C LYS A 3 10.07 -9.64 21.64
N ASN A 4 9.71 -10.85 21.25
CA ASN A 4 8.31 -11.28 21.25
C ASN A 4 7.45 -10.68 20.12
N ILE A 5 7.86 -10.93 18.86
CA ILE A 5 7.04 -10.58 17.68
C ILE A 5 5.78 -11.43 17.67
N LYS A 6 4.61 -10.78 17.52
CA LYS A 6 3.31 -11.43 17.36
C LYS A 6 2.69 -11.23 15.98
N ALA A 7 3.15 -10.25 15.22
CA ALA A 7 2.68 -10.04 13.87
C ALA A 7 3.77 -9.48 12.95
N ILE A 8 3.67 -9.83 11.69
CA ILE A 8 4.44 -9.27 10.58
C ILE A 8 3.46 -8.55 9.66
N ALA A 9 3.74 -7.30 9.32
CA ALA A 9 3.02 -6.53 8.30
C ALA A 9 3.99 -6.13 7.19
N ALA A 10 3.74 -6.53 5.96
CA ALA A 10 4.67 -6.25 4.87
C ALA A 10 3.95 -5.74 3.62
N ASP A 11 4.56 -4.76 2.94
CA ASP A 11 4.16 -4.43 1.57
C ASP A 11 4.53 -5.57 0.61
N ILE A 12 3.89 -5.59 -0.56
CA ILE A 12 4.06 -6.66 -1.54
C ILE A 12 5.11 -6.28 -2.60
N ASP A 13 4.79 -5.21 -3.37
CA ASP A 13 5.53 -4.87 -4.57
C ASP A 13 6.85 -4.17 -4.24
N MET A 14 7.97 -4.74 -4.61
CA MET A 14 9.33 -4.28 -4.32
C MET A 14 9.73 -4.40 -2.83
N THR A 15 8.87 -4.99 -2.00
CA THR A 15 9.17 -5.31 -0.59
C THR A 15 9.30 -6.82 -0.40
N LEU A 16 8.23 -7.59 -0.57
CA LEU A 16 8.27 -9.05 -0.49
C LEU A 16 8.61 -9.71 -1.81
N THR A 17 8.18 -9.11 -2.92
CA THR A 17 8.35 -9.66 -4.27
C THR A 17 8.82 -8.58 -5.24
N ALA A 18 9.43 -9.00 -6.36
CA ALA A 18 9.44 -8.16 -7.56
C ALA A 18 7.99 -7.84 -7.96
N LYS A 19 7.77 -6.72 -8.63
CA LYS A 19 6.42 -6.33 -9.06
C LYS A 19 5.70 -7.44 -9.83
N GLY A 20 4.68 -8.03 -9.21
CA GLY A 20 3.94 -9.14 -9.79
C GLY A 20 4.67 -10.48 -9.80
N GLY A 21 5.78 -10.60 -9.06
CA GLY A 21 6.58 -11.82 -8.94
C GLY A 21 6.12 -12.76 -7.83
N ASP A 22 6.79 -13.90 -7.78
CA ASP A 22 6.61 -14.91 -6.73
C ASP A 22 7.38 -14.52 -5.47
N LEU A 23 6.89 -15.01 -4.32
CA LEU A 23 7.59 -14.85 -3.05
C LEU A 23 8.90 -15.66 -3.07
N PRO A 24 10.07 -15.07 -2.77
CA PRO A 24 11.33 -15.80 -2.69
C PRO A 24 11.27 -16.97 -1.71
N GLU A 25 11.86 -18.10 -2.09
CA GLU A 25 11.79 -19.34 -1.29
C GLU A 25 12.31 -19.16 0.15
N ILE A 26 13.36 -18.35 0.32
CA ILE A 26 13.89 -18.05 1.66
C ILE A 26 12.90 -17.26 2.51
N THR A 27 12.08 -16.38 1.89
CA THR A 27 11.04 -15.64 2.58
C THR A 27 9.87 -16.55 2.96
N LYS A 28 9.51 -17.51 2.09
CA LYS A 28 8.50 -18.53 2.43
C LYS A 28 8.91 -19.31 3.67
N LYS A 29 10.14 -19.84 3.68
CA LYS A 29 10.68 -20.59 4.83
C LYS A 29 10.70 -19.76 6.12
N ALA A 30 11.06 -18.48 6.02
CA ALA A 30 11.05 -17.58 7.17
C ALA A 30 9.62 -17.35 7.68
N PHE A 31 8.66 -17.13 6.77
CA PHE A 31 7.25 -16.96 7.11
C PHE A 31 6.65 -18.24 7.73
N ASP A 32 6.97 -19.42 7.17
CA ASP A 32 6.54 -20.69 7.73
C ASP A 32 7.03 -20.85 9.17
N ALA A 33 8.33 -20.62 9.42
CA ALA A 33 8.90 -20.69 10.75
C ALA A 33 8.28 -19.67 11.72
N MET A 34 8.01 -18.45 11.28
CA MET A 34 7.32 -17.44 12.10
C MET A 34 5.87 -17.86 12.40
N HIS A 35 5.13 -18.33 11.41
CA HIS A 35 3.73 -18.75 11.54
C HIS A 35 3.61 -20.00 12.46
N GLU A 36 4.50 -20.98 12.34
CA GLU A 36 4.57 -22.16 13.23
C GLU A 36 4.79 -21.76 14.71
N ASN A 37 5.43 -20.61 14.95
CA ASN A 37 5.63 -20.04 16.28
C ASN A 37 4.51 -19.07 16.70
N GLY A 38 3.37 -19.08 15.99
CA GLY A 38 2.17 -18.33 16.35
C GLY A 38 2.21 -16.84 15.97
N VAL A 39 3.13 -16.43 15.09
CA VAL A 39 3.20 -15.06 14.58
C VAL A 39 2.22 -14.89 13.42
N LEU A 40 1.38 -13.87 13.47
CA LEU A 40 0.45 -13.54 12.40
C LEU A 40 1.18 -12.92 11.22
N ILE A 41 0.84 -13.38 10.00
CA ILE A 41 1.44 -12.87 8.76
C ILE A 41 0.39 -12.08 7.97
N GLY A 42 0.65 -10.80 7.75
CA GLY A 42 -0.25 -9.92 7.02
C GLY A 42 0.43 -9.08 5.96
N LEU A 43 -0.39 -8.60 5.02
CA LEU A 43 0.03 -7.78 3.90
C LEU A 43 -0.55 -6.37 4.01
N ALA A 44 0.24 -5.36 3.62
CA ALA A 44 -0.17 -3.96 3.59
C ALA A 44 0.13 -3.36 2.21
N THR A 45 -0.87 -3.15 1.37
CA THR A 45 -0.70 -2.81 -0.04
C THR A 45 -1.55 -1.62 -0.50
N GLY A 46 -1.10 -0.92 -1.53
CA GLY A 46 -1.90 0.08 -2.24
C GLY A 46 -3.02 -0.51 -3.12
N ARG A 47 -3.05 -1.83 -3.30
CA ARG A 47 -4.05 -2.53 -4.12
C ARG A 47 -5.39 -2.63 -3.39
N GLU A 48 -6.49 -2.68 -4.14
CA GLU A 48 -7.81 -3.02 -3.62
C GLU A 48 -7.85 -4.48 -3.19
N LEU A 49 -8.47 -4.76 -2.04
CA LEU A 49 -8.69 -6.15 -1.58
C LEU A 49 -9.66 -6.85 -2.52
N ASN A 50 -9.25 -7.99 -3.02
CA ASN A 50 -10.00 -8.81 -3.97
C ASN A 50 -9.67 -10.29 -3.77
N ASP A 51 -10.35 -11.17 -4.49
CA ASP A 51 -10.20 -12.63 -4.38
C ASP A 51 -8.74 -13.09 -4.51
N ARG A 52 -7.95 -12.43 -5.34
CA ARG A 52 -6.52 -12.75 -5.50
C ARG A 52 -5.74 -12.47 -4.22
N LEU A 53 -5.95 -11.30 -3.59
CA LEU A 53 -5.26 -10.95 -2.35
C LEU A 53 -5.71 -11.82 -1.17
N TYR A 54 -6.99 -12.18 -1.10
CA TYR A 54 -7.47 -13.14 -0.08
C TYR A 54 -6.80 -14.51 -0.24
N ASN A 55 -6.44 -14.90 -1.45
CA ASN A 55 -5.78 -16.17 -1.77
C ASN A 55 -4.26 -16.04 -1.91
N GLN A 56 -3.65 -14.90 -1.58
CA GLN A 56 -2.24 -14.63 -1.84
C GLN A 56 -1.30 -15.65 -1.19
N GLY A 57 -1.61 -16.13 0.00
CA GLY A 57 -0.83 -17.19 0.65
C GLY A 57 -0.76 -18.46 -0.19
N ALA A 58 -1.90 -18.91 -0.71
CA ALA A 58 -1.96 -20.10 -1.57
C ALA A 58 -1.25 -19.87 -2.93
N GLU A 59 -1.39 -18.66 -3.52
CA GLU A 59 -0.66 -18.30 -4.75
C GLU A 59 0.86 -18.35 -4.56
N TRP A 60 1.34 -18.00 -3.37
CA TRP A 60 2.77 -18.10 -3.01
C TRP A 60 3.20 -19.51 -2.56
N GLY A 61 2.26 -20.44 -2.46
CA GLY A 61 2.54 -21.81 -2.04
C GLY A 61 2.73 -21.96 -0.53
N LEU A 62 2.21 -21.03 0.27
CA LEU A 62 2.13 -21.19 1.72
C LEU A 62 0.98 -22.15 2.09
N SER A 63 1.15 -22.90 3.17
CA SER A 63 0.12 -23.88 3.63
C SER A 63 -1.02 -23.25 4.45
N TYR A 64 -0.99 -21.92 4.62
CA TYR A 64 -1.96 -21.14 5.39
C TYR A 64 -2.32 -19.84 4.63
N PRO A 65 -3.51 -19.29 4.85
CA PRO A 65 -3.90 -17.99 4.32
C PRO A 65 -3.16 -16.86 5.06
N MET A 66 -3.10 -15.67 4.48
CA MET A 66 -2.70 -14.49 5.24
C MET A 66 -3.65 -14.28 6.41
N ASP A 67 -3.11 -13.82 7.55
CA ASP A 67 -3.89 -13.60 8.76
C ASP A 67 -4.67 -12.29 8.69
N PHE A 68 -4.09 -11.28 8.05
CA PHE A 68 -4.74 -9.99 7.82
C PHE A 68 -4.26 -9.30 6.53
N LEU A 69 -5.10 -8.41 6.02
CA LEU A 69 -4.84 -7.63 4.82
C LEU A 69 -5.19 -6.17 5.06
N ILE A 70 -4.29 -5.29 4.68
CA ILE A 70 -4.45 -3.85 4.64
C ILE A 70 -4.35 -3.43 3.18
N GLY A 71 -5.49 -3.14 2.56
CA GLY A 71 -5.59 -2.71 1.16
C GLY A 71 -5.82 -1.21 1.02
N MET A 72 -5.70 -0.69 -0.20
CA MET A 72 -5.92 0.73 -0.50
C MET A 72 -5.14 1.66 0.42
N ASN A 73 -3.85 1.33 0.72
CA ASN A 73 -3.02 2.06 1.66
C ASN A 73 -3.67 2.28 3.05
N GLY A 74 -4.52 1.38 3.51
CA GLY A 74 -5.24 1.49 4.77
C GLY A 74 -6.74 1.76 4.63
N GLY A 75 -7.24 1.96 3.40
CA GLY A 75 -8.66 2.22 3.13
C GLY A 75 -9.56 0.99 3.29
N MET A 76 -9.01 -0.20 3.10
CA MET A 76 -9.71 -1.48 3.27
C MET A 76 -8.92 -2.38 4.22
N LEU A 77 -9.59 -2.94 5.22
CA LEU A 77 -8.97 -3.82 6.21
C LEU A 77 -9.74 -5.14 6.28
N TRP A 78 -9.02 -6.23 6.41
CA TRP A 78 -9.59 -7.56 6.63
C TRP A 78 -8.68 -8.37 7.54
N ASP A 79 -9.25 -9.17 8.42
CA ASP A 79 -8.56 -10.25 9.10
C ASP A 79 -9.41 -11.52 9.12
N ARG A 80 -8.75 -12.67 9.16
CA ARG A 80 -9.40 -13.98 9.09
C ARG A 80 -10.21 -14.34 10.32
N PHE A 81 -9.94 -13.71 11.47
CA PHE A 81 -10.56 -14.07 12.74
C PHE A 81 -11.94 -13.41 12.89
N HIS A 82 -12.10 -12.21 12.33
CA HIS A 82 -13.36 -11.48 12.37
C HIS A 82 -14.17 -11.61 11.07
N GLY A 83 -13.51 -12.01 9.97
CA GLY A 83 -14.18 -12.29 8.70
C GLY A 83 -14.83 -11.08 8.01
N ASN A 84 -14.64 -9.88 8.53
CA ASN A 84 -15.24 -8.66 8.03
C ASN A 84 -14.23 -7.81 7.29
N VAL A 85 -14.68 -7.18 6.21
CA VAL A 85 -13.96 -6.08 5.58
C VAL A 85 -14.38 -4.79 6.29
N TRP A 86 -13.42 -4.09 6.90
CA TRP A 86 -13.63 -2.74 7.41
C TRP A 86 -13.20 -1.75 6.34
N ASN A 87 -14.13 -0.88 5.97
CA ASN A 87 -13.82 0.24 5.08
C ASN A 87 -13.51 1.46 5.94
N MET A 88 -12.42 2.14 5.62
CA MET A 88 -12.13 3.47 6.16
C MET A 88 -12.96 4.52 5.42
N ASP A 89 -13.01 5.73 5.95
CA ASP A 89 -13.79 6.80 5.36
C ASP A 89 -13.40 7.04 3.90
N LEU A 90 -14.39 6.91 3.02
CA LEU A 90 -14.24 7.25 1.61
C LEU A 90 -14.23 8.77 1.45
N MET A 91 -13.47 9.27 0.49
CA MET A 91 -13.54 10.65 0.06
C MET A 91 -14.93 10.93 -0.52
N SER A 92 -15.63 11.92 0.04
CA SER A 92 -16.98 12.27 -0.38
C SER A 92 -17.00 12.89 -1.79
N MET A 93 -18.14 12.80 -2.45
CA MET A 93 -18.35 13.42 -3.76
C MET A 93 -18.07 14.93 -3.77
N ASP A 94 -18.48 15.64 -2.70
CA ASP A 94 -18.23 17.09 -2.60
C ASP A 94 -16.74 17.40 -2.43
N THR A 95 -16.03 16.59 -1.66
CA THR A 95 -14.56 16.68 -1.53
C THR A 95 -13.86 16.41 -2.85
N MET A 96 -14.29 15.41 -3.61
CA MET A 96 -13.75 15.12 -4.93
C MET A 96 -13.95 16.30 -5.89
N LYS A 97 -15.16 16.92 -5.91
CA LYS A 97 -15.45 18.11 -6.70
C LYS A 97 -14.56 19.28 -6.31
N GLU A 98 -14.45 19.56 -5.01
CA GLU A 98 -13.56 20.61 -4.48
C GLU A 98 -12.13 20.47 -5.04
N ILE A 99 -11.55 19.27 -4.91
CA ILE A 99 -10.21 18.96 -5.39
C ILE A 99 -10.11 19.13 -6.92
N LEU A 100 -11.04 18.56 -7.69
CA LEU A 100 -10.95 18.57 -9.13
C LEU A 100 -11.17 19.96 -9.74
N TYR A 101 -12.10 20.76 -9.20
CA TYR A 101 -12.25 22.16 -9.63
C TYR A 101 -11.02 22.99 -9.31
N PHE A 102 -10.38 22.78 -8.16
CA PHE A 102 -9.14 23.44 -7.81
C PHE A 102 -7.99 23.05 -8.74
N MET A 103 -7.90 21.76 -9.09
CA MET A 103 -6.84 21.23 -9.96
C MET A 103 -7.12 21.41 -11.46
N LYS A 104 -8.35 21.79 -11.83
CA LYS A 104 -8.79 21.94 -13.24
C LYS A 104 -7.82 22.70 -14.14
N PRO A 105 -7.24 23.86 -13.73
CA PRO A 105 -6.29 24.57 -14.60
C PRO A 105 -5.10 23.73 -15.04
N ILE A 106 -4.50 22.92 -14.14
CA ILE A 106 -3.37 22.03 -14.48
C ILE A 106 -3.88 20.83 -15.27
N VAL A 107 -5.03 20.26 -14.88
CA VAL A 107 -5.61 19.11 -15.58
C VAL A 107 -5.90 19.42 -17.03
N ASP A 108 -6.47 20.58 -17.32
CA ASP A 108 -6.81 21.00 -18.67
C ASP A 108 -5.57 21.40 -19.49
N GLU A 109 -4.65 22.20 -18.91
CA GLU A 109 -3.46 22.71 -19.62
C GLU A 109 -2.51 21.58 -20.05
N TYR A 110 -2.31 20.59 -19.17
CA TYR A 110 -1.38 19.48 -19.41
C TYR A 110 -2.08 18.19 -19.79
N GLU A 111 -3.40 18.23 -20.03
CA GLU A 111 -4.21 17.04 -20.35
C GLU A 111 -3.96 15.86 -19.40
N VAL A 112 -3.85 16.16 -18.09
CA VAL A 112 -3.57 15.19 -17.05
C VAL A 112 -4.65 14.12 -17.03
N SER A 113 -4.28 12.86 -17.12
CA SER A 113 -5.21 11.76 -16.95
C SER A 113 -5.57 11.61 -15.47
N VAL A 114 -6.86 11.59 -15.16
CA VAL A 114 -7.35 11.44 -13.79
C VAL A 114 -8.23 10.20 -13.70
N ASN A 115 -8.03 9.39 -12.69
CA ASN A 115 -8.93 8.29 -12.37
C ASN A 115 -9.11 8.16 -10.85
N VAL A 116 -10.16 7.46 -10.45
CA VAL A 116 -10.40 7.07 -9.06
C VAL A 116 -10.18 5.58 -8.88
N GLU A 117 -9.93 5.17 -7.64
CA GLU A 117 -9.87 3.76 -7.26
C GLU A 117 -10.68 3.51 -5.99
N GLY A 118 -11.33 2.36 -5.97
CA GLY A 118 -12.08 1.80 -4.85
C GLY A 118 -13.53 2.23 -4.75
N GLY A 119 -14.26 1.57 -3.88
CA GLY A 119 -15.69 1.81 -3.68
C GLY A 119 -16.59 1.42 -4.87
N GLY A 120 -16.10 0.60 -5.80
CA GLY A 120 -16.80 0.27 -7.04
C GLY A 120 -16.95 1.45 -8.01
N ASN A 121 -16.14 2.49 -7.82
CA ASN A 121 -16.08 3.65 -8.68
C ASN A 121 -14.99 3.44 -9.76
N HIS A 122 -15.34 3.64 -11.03
CA HIS A 122 -14.48 3.47 -12.20
C HIS A 122 -14.33 4.75 -13.01
N ALA A 123 -14.65 5.91 -12.44
CA ALA A 123 -14.59 7.18 -13.12
C ALA A 123 -13.16 7.54 -13.55
N ALA A 124 -13.05 8.04 -14.78
CA ALA A 124 -11.79 8.54 -15.32
C ALA A 124 -12.01 9.70 -16.28
N MET A 125 -11.01 10.57 -16.41
CA MET A 125 -10.98 11.71 -17.34
C MET A 125 -9.66 11.73 -18.11
N ASN A 126 -9.67 12.28 -19.32
CA ASN A 126 -8.48 12.43 -20.17
C ASN A 126 -7.75 11.09 -20.38
N ILE A 127 -8.51 10.01 -20.58
CA ILE A 127 -7.95 8.66 -20.73
C ILE A 127 -7.19 8.56 -22.04
N LYS A 128 -5.86 8.63 -21.97
CA LYS A 128 -4.98 8.62 -23.15
C LYS A 128 -3.82 7.67 -22.98
N GLY A 129 -3.24 7.27 -24.09
CA GLY A 129 -1.95 6.61 -24.18
C GLY A 129 -1.93 5.14 -23.81
N GLU A 130 -0.73 4.58 -23.90
CA GLU A 130 -0.45 3.14 -23.74
C GLU A 130 -0.74 2.63 -22.32
N LEU A 131 -0.60 3.46 -21.28
CA LEU A 131 -0.91 3.07 -19.91
C LEU A 131 -2.37 2.63 -19.80
N PHE A 132 -3.32 3.46 -20.25
CA PHE A 132 -4.74 3.11 -20.22
C PHE A 132 -5.09 1.97 -21.15
N ALA A 133 -4.45 1.90 -22.33
CA ALA A 133 -4.61 0.75 -23.22
C ALA A 133 -4.15 -0.54 -22.54
N SER A 134 -3.02 -0.50 -21.82
CA SER A 134 -2.52 -1.62 -21.04
C SER A 134 -3.47 -2.01 -19.90
N MET A 135 -4.01 -1.03 -19.18
CA MET A 135 -4.97 -1.27 -18.09
C MET A 135 -6.26 -1.92 -18.63
N LYS A 136 -6.79 -1.44 -19.74
CA LYS A 136 -7.94 -2.05 -20.41
C LYS A 136 -7.67 -3.50 -20.85
N ARG A 137 -6.48 -3.78 -21.42
CA ARG A 137 -6.08 -5.17 -21.77
C ARG A 137 -6.02 -6.10 -20.57
N ARG A 138 -5.75 -5.56 -19.37
CA ARG A 138 -5.74 -6.30 -18.10
C ARG A 138 -7.14 -6.41 -17.46
N GLY A 139 -8.20 -5.98 -18.15
CA GLY A 139 -9.57 -6.08 -17.68
C GLY A 139 -10.05 -4.94 -16.78
N TRP A 140 -9.28 -3.86 -16.64
CA TRP A 140 -9.72 -2.67 -15.92
C TRP A 140 -10.85 -1.98 -16.68
N LYS A 141 -11.91 -1.60 -15.97
CA LYS A 141 -13.05 -0.85 -16.50
C LYS A 141 -12.86 0.61 -16.13
N PHE A 142 -13.22 1.48 -17.08
CA PHE A 142 -13.24 2.92 -16.87
C PHE A 142 -14.51 3.48 -17.51
N ASP A 143 -15.18 4.37 -16.76
CA ASP A 143 -16.27 5.19 -17.22
C ASP A 143 -15.67 6.56 -17.55
N ASP A 144 -15.73 6.97 -18.83
CA ASP A 144 -15.09 8.21 -19.30
C ASP A 144 -15.99 9.41 -19.02
N PHE A 145 -15.51 10.31 -18.19
CA PHE A 145 -16.12 11.58 -17.81
C PHE A 145 -15.28 12.79 -18.27
N THR A 146 -14.51 12.66 -19.35
CA THR A 146 -13.70 13.77 -19.87
C THR A 146 -14.58 15.01 -20.12
N GLY A 147 -14.24 16.12 -19.41
CA GLY A 147 -15.01 17.37 -19.44
C GLY A 147 -16.23 17.43 -18.51
N ASP A 148 -16.56 16.35 -17.79
CA ASP A 148 -17.70 16.27 -16.88
C ASP A 148 -17.24 15.92 -15.45
N ILE A 149 -16.83 16.92 -14.67
CA ILE A 149 -16.44 16.75 -13.25
C ILE A 149 -17.61 16.29 -12.40
N GLU A 150 -18.84 16.74 -12.68
CA GLU A 150 -20.01 16.34 -11.91
C GLU A 150 -20.29 14.84 -12.05
N GLY A 151 -20.27 14.35 -13.28
CA GLY A 151 -20.39 12.93 -13.59
C GLY A 151 -19.25 12.09 -12.99
N PHE A 152 -18.00 12.58 -13.08
CA PHE A 152 -16.83 11.93 -12.47
C PHE A 152 -17.00 11.76 -10.95
N CYS A 153 -17.53 12.75 -10.27
CA CYS A 153 -17.74 12.77 -8.83
C CYS A 153 -19.09 12.18 -8.39
N SER A 154 -19.71 11.33 -9.18
CA SER A 154 -21.05 10.76 -8.88
C SER A 154 -21.03 9.66 -7.79
N LYS A 155 -19.87 9.14 -7.45
CA LYS A 155 -19.67 8.12 -6.39
C LYS A 155 -18.44 8.44 -5.56
N PRO A 156 -18.43 8.10 -4.26
CA PRO A 156 -17.23 8.25 -3.43
C PRO A 156 -16.11 7.31 -3.89
N CYS A 157 -14.87 7.60 -3.46
CA CYS A 157 -13.70 6.77 -3.77
C CYS A 157 -12.71 6.74 -2.60
N TYR A 158 -11.75 5.82 -2.61
CA TYR A 158 -10.64 5.84 -1.65
C TYR A 158 -9.58 6.85 -2.05
N LYS A 159 -9.28 6.95 -3.34
CA LYS A 159 -8.23 7.83 -3.84
C LYS A 159 -8.53 8.38 -5.23
N ILE A 160 -8.00 9.58 -5.49
CA ILE A 160 -7.91 10.19 -6.81
C ILE A 160 -6.46 10.06 -7.28
N LEU A 161 -6.27 9.59 -8.50
CA LEU A 161 -4.96 9.46 -9.13
C LEU A 161 -4.83 10.44 -10.29
N PHE A 162 -3.78 11.24 -10.25
CA PHE A 162 -3.34 12.09 -11.36
C PHE A 162 -2.17 11.39 -12.05
N ARG A 163 -2.29 11.13 -13.36
CA ARG A 163 -1.27 10.44 -14.15
C ARG A 163 -0.76 11.36 -15.25
N THR A 164 0.52 11.64 -15.22
CA THR A 164 1.14 12.67 -16.05
C THR A 164 2.66 12.41 -16.20
N THR A 165 3.44 13.45 -16.49
CA THR A 165 4.91 13.41 -16.49
C THR A 165 5.48 13.86 -15.15
N PRO A 166 6.74 13.51 -14.82
CA PRO A 166 7.37 13.94 -13.56
C PRO A 166 7.40 15.47 -13.35
N ASP A 167 7.55 16.24 -14.41
CA ASP A 167 7.56 17.71 -14.31
C ASP A 167 6.17 18.25 -13.90
N VAL A 168 5.11 17.72 -14.50
CA VAL A 168 3.73 18.11 -14.15
C VAL A 168 3.33 17.58 -12.78
N GLU A 169 3.81 16.40 -12.39
CA GLU A 169 3.66 15.88 -11.02
C GLU A 169 4.15 16.91 -10.00
N LYS A 170 5.32 17.51 -10.23
CA LYS A 170 5.86 18.56 -9.36
C LYS A 170 4.90 19.76 -9.27
N LEU A 171 4.38 20.23 -10.39
CA LEU A 171 3.39 21.31 -10.41
C LEU A 171 2.10 20.97 -9.62
N ILE A 172 1.63 19.73 -9.74
CA ILE A 172 0.47 19.24 -8.97
C ILE A 172 0.77 19.33 -7.47
N ARG A 173 1.91 18.83 -7.02
CA ARG A 173 2.32 18.87 -5.60
C ARG A 173 2.47 20.29 -5.09
N GLU A 174 3.16 21.16 -5.82
CA GLU A 174 3.38 22.56 -5.46
C GLU A 174 2.07 23.35 -5.33
N LYS A 175 1.08 23.07 -6.18
CA LYS A 175 -0.25 23.67 -6.11
C LYS A 175 -1.11 23.09 -5.00
N PHE A 176 -1.14 21.76 -4.86
CA PHE A 176 -2.04 21.05 -3.97
C PHE A 176 -1.64 21.14 -2.49
N THR A 177 -0.35 20.90 -2.20
CA THR A 177 0.13 20.72 -0.82
C THR A 177 -0.11 21.94 0.08
N PRO A 178 0.11 23.19 -0.35
CA PRO A 178 -0.12 24.37 0.51
C PRO A 178 -1.60 24.57 0.90
N VAL A 179 -2.54 24.03 0.13
CA VAL A 179 -3.98 24.23 0.34
C VAL A 179 -4.62 23.03 1.06
N TYR A 180 -4.19 21.84 0.71
CA TYR A 180 -4.86 20.61 1.12
C TYR A 180 -4.00 19.62 1.92
N GLY A 181 -2.71 19.90 2.09
CA GLY A 181 -1.79 18.99 2.79
C GLY A 181 -2.13 18.73 4.26
N ASP A 182 -2.95 19.57 4.88
CA ASP A 182 -3.47 19.31 6.23
C ASP A 182 -4.63 18.31 6.27
N ARG A 183 -5.36 18.15 5.15
CA ARG A 183 -6.53 17.26 5.02
C ARG A 183 -6.22 15.96 4.28
N PHE A 184 -5.30 16.03 3.32
CA PHE A 184 -4.99 14.93 2.42
C PHE A 184 -3.48 14.66 2.37
N GLN A 185 -3.14 13.39 2.23
CA GLN A 185 -1.81 12.98 1.80
C GLN A 185 -1.73 13.00 0.26
N ILE A 186 -0.56 13.33 -0.25
CA ILE A 186 -0.23 13.31 -1.66
C ILE A 186 1.02 12.47 -1.86
N ILE A 187 0.87 11.31 -2.47
CA ILE A 187 1.90 10.25 -2.54
C ILE A 187 2.28 10.01 -4.01
N SER A 188 3.57 9.83 -4.30
CA SER A 188 4.04 9.30 -5.57
C SER A 188 4.27 7.80 -5.45
N THR A 189 3.58 7.02 -6.27
CA THR A 189 3.79 5.58 -6.36
C THR A 189 4.67 5.17 -7.54
N PHE A 190 4.66 5.98 -8.61
CA PHE A 190 5.52 5.86 -9.77
C PHE A 190 5.80 7.26 -10.33
N PRO A 191 6.93 7.47 -11.02
CA PRO A 191 7.19 8.73 -11.70
C PRO A 191 6.00 9.17 -12.57
N GLY A 192 5.49 10.37 -12.32
CA GLY A 192 4.31 10.90 -13.02
C GLY A 192 2.97 10.38 -12.49
N THR A 193 2.92 9.68 -11.37
CA THR A 193 1.66 9.26 -10.73
C THR A 193 1.55 9.83 -9.33
N VAL A 194 0.52 10.64 -9.11
CA VAL A 194 0.19 11.24 -7.82
C VAL A 194 -1.11 10.66 -7.32
N GLU A 195 -1.10 10.11 -6.12
CA GLU A 195 -2.29 9.65 -5.41
C GLU A 195 -2.67 10.65 -4.33
N VAL A 196 -3.94 11.04 -4.29
CA VAL A 196 -4.54 11.90 -3.25
C VAL A 196 -5.53 11.08 -2.45
N MET A 197 -5.31 11.01 -1.14
CA MET A 197 -6.11 10.23 -0.18
C MET A 197 -6.35 11.04 1.09
N ASP A 198 -7.35 10.65 1.90
CA ASP A 198 -7.50 11.20 3.24
C ASP A 198 -6.22 11.00 4.05
N LYS A 199 -5.78 12.04 4.77
CA LYS A 199 -4.54 12.03 5.54
C LYS A 199 -4.51 10.98 6.65
N ASN A 200 -5.69 10.64 7.19
CA ASN A 200 -5.81 9.66 8.27
C ASN A 200 -5.91 8.22 7.76
N VAL A 201 -6.01 8.02 6.44
CA VAL A 201 -6.04 6.70 5.82
C VAL A 201 -4.64 6.32 5.37
N THR A 202 -3.90 5.62 6.20
CA THR A 202 -2.53 5.18 5.93
C THR A 202 -2.36 3.69 6.25
N LYS A 203 -1.34 3.05 5.70
CA LYS A 203 -1.00 1.66 6.06
C LYS A 203 -0.77 1.52 7.58
N GLY A 204 -0.22 2.55 8.24
CA GLY A 204 0.02 2.58 9.68
C GLY A 204 -1.28 2.66 10.50
N THR A 205 -2.23 3.52 10.11
CA THR A 205 -3.54 3.58 10.79
C THR A 205 -4.35 2.31 10.57
N GLY A 206 -4.23 1.70 9.39
CA GLY A 206 -4.78 0.37 9.11
C GLY A 206 -4.18 -0.71 10.02
N LEU A 207 -2.84 -0.72 10.15
CA LEU A 207 -2.15 -1.65 11.05
C LEU A 207 -2.59 -1.49 12.50
N ALA A 208 -2.71 -0.25 12.98
CA ALA A 208 -3.15 0.01 14.35
C ALA A 208 -4.57 -0.54 14.62
N LYS A 209 -5.49 -0.45 13.65
CA LYS A 209 -6.84 -1.04 13.77
C LYS A 209 -6.82 -2.57 13.77
N ILE A 210 -6.02 -3.19 12.89
CA ILE A 210 -5.84 -4.65 12.87
C ILE A 210 -5.22 -5.13 14.20
N ALA A 211 -4.19 -4.45 14.68
CA ALA A 211 -3.53 -4.79 15.95
C ALA A 211 -4.50 -4.71 17.14
N ALA A 212 -5.28 -3.63 17.22
CA ALA A 212 -6.28 -3.46 18.27
C ALA A 212 -7.38 -4.54 18.23
N ALA A 213 -7.88 -4.89 17.04
CA ALA A 213 -8.88 -5.95 16.87
C ALA A 213 -8.36 -7.33 17.31
N ASN A 214 -7.06 -7.58 17.19
CA ASN A 214 -6.42 -8.86 17.52
C ASN A 214 -5.69 -8.84 18.88
N ASN A 215 -5.85 -7.79 19.69
CA ASN A 215 -5.19 -7.62 21.00
C ASN A 215 -3.65 -7.73 20.92
N ILE A 216 -3.07 -7.21 19.83
CA ILE A 216 -1.63 -7.13 19.60
C ILE A 216 -1.19 -5.68 19.87
N ARG A 217 -0.11 -5.51 20.62
CA ARG A 217 0.47 -4.19 20.81
C ARG A 217 1.35 -3.84 19.62
N MET A 218 1.45 -2.56 19.29
CA MET A 218 2.27 -2.10 18.17
C MET A 218 3.75 -2.46 18.35
N ASP A 219 4.26 -2.46 19.59
CA ASP A 219 5.64 -2.88 19.91
C ASP A 219 5.91 -4.39 19.78
N GLU A 220 4.89 -5.20 19.46
CA GLU A 220 4.99 -6.63 19.13
C GLU A 220 4.90 -6.90 17.62
N ILE A 221 4.97 -5.85 16.79
CA ILE A 221 4.84 -5.95 15.32
C ILE A 221 6.14 -5.53 14.64
N ILE A 222 6.60 -6.33 13.69
CA ILE A 222 7.62 -5.94 12.71
C ILE A 222 6.95 -5.61 11.39
N ALA A 223 7.37 -4.51 10.76
CA ALA A 223 6.88 -4.11 9.45
C ALA A 223 8.00 -4.04 8.42
N PHE A 224 7.67 -4.35 7.16
CA PHE A 224 8.57 -4.23 6.00
C PHE A 224 7.94 -3.35 4.92
N GLY A 225 8.75 -2.47 4.33
CA GLY A 225 8.35 -1.57 3.25
C GLY A 225 9.54 -1.09 2.43
N ASP A 226 9.30 -0.38 1.34
CA ASP A 226 10.36 0.15 0.48
C ASP A 226 10.13 1.60 0.01
N ASN A 227 8.91 2.12 0.09
CA ASN A 227 8.59 3.41 -0.51
C ASN A 227 7.79 4.34 0.43
N GLU A 228 7.56 5.57 -0.03
CA GLU A 228 6.92 6.67 0.73
C GLU A 228 5.58 6.26 1.37
N ASN A 229 4.75 5.47 0.67
CA ASN A 229 3.48 5.00 1.20
C ASN A 229 3.60 3.96 2.33
N ASP A 230 4.81 3.43 2.55
CA ASP A 230 5.11 2.51 3.66
C ASP A 230 5.60 3.25 4.90
N ASN A 231 6.03 4.50 4.77
CA ASN A 231 6.56 5.26 5.91
C ASN A 231 5.63 5.20 7.13
N PRO A 232 4.31 5.46 7.00
CA PRO A 232 3.39 5.34 8.14
C PRO A 232 3.29 3.92 8.71
N LEU A 233 3.50 2.88 7.89
CA LEU A 233 3.52 1.49 8.35
C LEU A 233 4.74 1.21 9.21
N LEU A 234 5.92 1.61 8.72
CA LEU A 234 7.20 1.43 9.41
C LEU A 234 7.24 2.21 10.71
N GLU A 235 6.81 3.48 10.70
CA GLU A 235 6.76 4.34 11.90
C GLU A 235 5.75 3.85 12.95
N ALA A 236 4.65 3.22 12.53
CA ALA A 236 3.63 2.74 13.47
C ALA A 236 4.02 1.40 14.12
N ALA A 237 4.75 0.55 13.43
CA ALA A 237 5.19 -0.74 13.97
C ALA A 237 6.22 -0.57 15.10
N GLY A 238 6.36 -1.56 15.97
CA GLY A 238 7.41 -1.58 16.99
C GLY A 238 8.81 -1.71 16.41
N TRP A 239 8.92 -2.19 15.17
CA TRP A 239 10.17 -2.27 14.42
C TRP A 239 9.90 -2.18 12.92
N GLY A 240 10.18 -1.03 12.35
CA GLY A 240 10.05 -0.77 10.91
C GLY A 240 11.34 -1.05 10.16
N VAL A 241 11.29 -1.91 9.16
CA VAL A 241 12.46 -2.32 8.36
C VAL A 241 12.26 -1.93 6.90
N CYS A 242 13.18 -1.13 6.37
CA CYS A 242 13.21 -0.81 4.95
C CYS A 242 14.04 -1.83 4.16
N LEU A 243 13.58 -2.22 2.95
CA LEU A 243 14.35 -3.09 2.07
C LEU A 243 15.58 -2.35 1.51
N ALA A 244 16.66 -3.09 1.17
CA ALA A 244 17.88 -2.54 0.58
C ALA A 244 17.61 -1.77 -0.73
N ASN A 245 16.60 -2.18 -1.50
CA ASN A 245 16.15 -1.49 -2.72
C ASN A 245 15.20 -0.32 -2.44
N GLY A 246 14.85 -0.04 -1.19
CA GLY A 246 13.92 1.03 -0.83
C GLY A 246 14.48 2.43 -1.09
N SER A 247 13.58 3.42 -1.07
CA SER A 247 13.94 4.82 -1.28
C SER A 247 14.79 5.37 -0.13
N ASP A 248 15.65 6.33 -0.41
CA ASP A 248 16.49 6.96 0.62
C ASP A 248 15.65 7.61 1.73
N GLY A 249 14.49 8.19 1.37
CA GLY A 249 13.55 8.76 2.33
C GLY A 249 12.98 7.71 3.28
N THR A 250 12.59 6.56 2.77
CA THR A 250 12.07 5.45 3.58
C THR A 250 13.16 4.80 4.43
N LYS A 251 14.38 4.64 3.89
CA LYS A 251 15.52 4.17 4.68
C LYS A 251 15.86 5.08 5.85
N ALA A 252 15.69 6.39 5.67
CA ALA A 252 16.02 7.38 6.71
C ALA A 252 15.08 7.36 7.91
N ILE A 253 13.84 6.87 7.75
CA ILE A 253 12.84 6.82 8.84
C ILE A 253 12.70 5.41 9.44
N ALA A 254 13.20 4.37 8.78
CA ALA A 254 13.13 3.01 9.27
C ALA A 254 14.08 2.78 10.47
N ASP A 255 13.72 1.87 11.37
CA ASP A 255 14.58 1.44 12.49
C ASP A 255 15.79 0.66 12.00
N ASP A 256 15.67 -0.07 10.88
CA ASP A 256 16.75 -0.84 10.27
C ASP A 256 16.54 -0.98 8.75
N VAL A 257 17.59 -1.39 8.04
CA VAL A 257 17.56 -1.64 6.60
C VAL A 257 18.09 -3.04 6.33
N THR A 258 17.42 -3.79 5.45
CA THR A 258 17.89 -5.13 5.06
C THR A 258 19.20 -5.05 4.28
N GLU A 259 20.08 -6.06 4.43
CA GLU A 259 21.32 -6.15 3.62
C GLU A 259 21.03 -6.55 2.17
N GLN A 260 19.96 -7.30 1.95
CA GLN A 260 19.54 -7.81 0.64
C GLN A 260 18.25 -7.13 0.19
N ASP A 261 18.08 -7.04 -1.13
CA ASP A 261 16.88 -6.52 -1.75
C ASP A 261 15.70 -7.53 -1.75
N CYS A 262 14.55 -7.10 -2.27
CA CYS A 262 13.37 -7.95 -2.37
C CYS A 262 13.58 -9.16 -3.29
N PHE A 263 14.44 -9.05 -4.32
CA PHE A 263 14.71 -10.14 -5.28
C PHE A 263 15.47 -11.30 -4.64
N ALA A 264 16.35 -10.98 -3.70
CA ALA A 264 17.11 -11.96 -2.93
C ALA A 264 16.35 -12.48 -1.70
N GLY A 265 15.14 -12.00 -1.45
CA GLY A 265 14.36 -12.35 -0.25
C GLY A 265 14.82 -11.62 1.01
N GLY A 266 15.18 -10.34 0.88
CA GLY A 266 15.74 -9.52 1.97
C GLY A 266 14.91 -9.56 3.25
N ALA A 267 13.57 -9.50 3.17
CA ALA A 267 12.70 -9.61 4.35
C ALA A 267 12.84 -10.97 5.07
N GLY A 268 12.86 -12.07 4.30
CA GLY A 268 13.03 -13.42 4.87
C GLY A 268 14.40 -13.61 5.51
N ILE A 269 15.47 -13.21 4.81
CA ILE A 269 16.85 -13.27 5.34
C ILE A 269 16.95 -12.45 6.63
N TYR A 270 16.36 -11.25 6.65
CA TYR A 270 16.34 -10.40 7.84
C TYR A 270 15.65 -11.09 9.04
N LEU A 271 14.48 -11.68 8.82
CA LEU A 271 13.76 -12.42 9.87
C LEU A 271 14.60 -13.61 10.40
N ILE A 272 15.25 -14.35 9.50
CA ILE A 272 16.11 -15.48 9.89
C ILE A 272 17.28 -15.00 10.75
N GLU A 273 18.03 -14.01 10.28
CA GLU A 273 19.28 -13.58 10.95
C GLU A 273 19.02 -12.74 12.21
N LYS A 274 18.00 -11.90 12.20
CA LYS A 274 17.76 -10.95 13.31
C LYS A 274 16.78 -11.45 14.37
N TYR A 275 15.94 -12.45 14.04
CA TYR A 275 14.92 -12.95 14.97
C TYR A 275 14.95 -14.48 15.15
N LEU A 276 14.83 -15.26 14.08
CA LEU A 276 14.64 -16.71 14.19
C LEU A 276 15.88 -17.41 14.77
N LYS A 277 17.06 -17.20 14.21
CA LYS A 277 18.32 -17.79 14.72
C LYS A 277 18.65 -17.35 16.15
N PRO A 278 18.58 -16.03 16.49
CA PRO A 278 18.87 -15.59 17.86
C PRO A 278 17.91 -16.15 18.93
N ASN A 279 16.69 -16.53 18.54
CA ASN A 279 15.70 -17.12 19.44
C ASN A 279 15.65 -18.65 19.38
N GLY A 280 16.53 -19.31 18.61
CA GLY A 280 16.55 -20.76 18.46
C GLY A 280 15.32 -21.34 17.72
N LEU A 281 14.69 -20.53 16.88
CA LEU A 281 13.48 -20.87 16.11
C LEU A 281 13.77 -21.23 14.65
N TRP A 282 15.06 -21.34 14.27
CA TRP A 282 15.50 -21.69 12.94
C TRP A 282 16.31 -22.98 12.95
N ASN A 283 15.80 -23.99 12.25
CA ASN A 283 16.54 -25.24 11.99
C ASN A 283 16.97 -25.22 10.51
N GLU A 284 18.26 -25.37 10.25
CA GLU A 284 18.82 -25.44 8.88
C GLU A 284 18.32 -26.67 8.12
#